data_7e6d70bc917142a18881618c706a63e2
#
_entry.id   7e6d70bc917142a18881618c706a63e2
#
_cell.length_a   1.000
_cell.length_b   1.000
_cell.length_c   1.000
_cell.angle_alpha   90.00
_cell.angle_beta   90.00
_cell.angle_gamma   90.00
#
_symmetry.space_group_name_H-M   'P 1'
#
loop_
_entity.id
_entity.type
_entity.pdbx_description
1 polymer ?
#
loop_
_entity_poly.entity_id
_entity_poly.type
_entity_poly.pdbx_seq_one_letter_code
_entity_poly.pdbx_strand_id
1 'polypeptide(L)'
;GWCEKHGIALMGHPAESNDIEEELYFHIPGQDLIMRRVAPETGGLMEFDSVQAKLSADIARHLGRRRNANECFGVCYRNQIPWYMTAGDMKWYIDWLGLRGVNLYVPHAFYYSVEGERKGERPPDVGPNNIWWRHYRRFSDYMKRLSFLMTDSVNGAEFAVLCDNNRAPYEEIVCLYENQIEFNYLPAALLEEAVVQDGRVCIQGYAYRGVLNVLG
;
A
#
# COMPACT_ATOMS: atom_id res chain seq x y z
N GLY A 1 -12.29 0.84 20.28
CA GLY A 1 -12.16 -0.60 20.58
C GLY A 1 -11.20 -0.89 21.73
N TRP A 2 -10.88 -2.17 21.98
CA TRP A 2 -9.99 -2.56 23.09
C TRP A 2 -8.59 -1.92 22.97
N CYS A 3 -7.98 -1.99 21.78
CA CYS A 3 -6.67 -1.40 21.52
C CYS A 3 -6.63 0.09 21.83
N GLU A 4 -7.62 0.82 21.40
CA GLU A 4 -7.75 2.26 21.63
C GLU A 4 -7.81 2.59 23.13
N LYS A 5 -8.63 1.84 23.91
CA LYS A 5 -8.74 1.99 25.37
C LYS A 5 -7.42 1.73 26.11
N HIS A 6 -6.52 0.95 25.52
CA HIS A 6 -5.22 0.57 26.10
C HIS A 6 -4.03 1.33 25.47
N GLY A 7 -4.29 2.32 24.61
CA GLY A 7 -3.24 3.11 23.97
C GLY A 7 -2.34 2.31 23.03
N ILE A 8 -2.87 1.23 22.45
CA ILE A 8 -2.15 0.34 21.52
C ILE A 8 -2.73 0.51 20.13
N ALA A 9 -1.89 0.74 19.12
CA ALA A 9 -2.34 0.81 17.75
C ALA A 9 -2.64 -0.59 17.19
N LEU A 10 -3.81 -0.75 16.58
CA LEU A 10 -4.13 -1.92 15.77
C LEU A 10 -3.57 -1.70 14.37
N MET A 11 -2.69 -2.58 13.92
CA MET A 11 -2.12 -2.58 12.59
C MET A 11 -2.42 -3.91 11.90
N GLY A 12 -2.68 -3.88 10.61
CA GLY A 12 -2.92 -5.08 9.82
C GLY A 12 -3.44 -4.76 8.45
N HIS A 13 -3.90 -5.79 7.79
CA HIS A 13 -4.59 -5.73 6.51
C HIS A 13 -5.87 -6.58 6.58
N PRO A 14 -6.86 -6.34 5.72
CA PRO A 14 -8.04 -7.18 5.60
C PRO A 14 -7.67 -8.62 5.23
N ALA A 15 -8.52 -9.57 5.61
CA ALA A 15 -8.36 -10.97 5.20
C ALA A 15 -8.47 -11.12 3.67
N GLU A 16 -9.42 -10.40 3.09
CA GLU A 16 -9.55 -10.25 1.63
C GLU A 16 -9.10 -8.84 1.26
N SER A 17 -8.13 -8.73 0.37
CA SER A 17 -7.48 -7.46 0.04
C SER A 17 -8.40 -6.40 -0.60
N ASN A 18 -9.58 -6.81 -1.03
CA ASN A 18 -10.63 -5.93 -1.55
C ASN A 18 -11.69 -5.54 -0.50
N ASP A 19 -11.57 -5.99 0.74
CA ASP A 19 -12.45 -5.58 1.83
C ASP A 19 -12.01 -4.23 2.41
N ILE A 20 -12.30 -3.17 1.65
CA ILE A 20 -11.83 -1.81 1.91
C ILE A 20 -12.41 -1.25 3.22
N GLU A 21 -13.64 -1.63 3.56
CA GLU A 21 -14.28 -1.12 4.77
C GLU A 21 -13.62 -1.62 6.05
N GLU A 22 -13.01 -2.80 6.06
CA GLU A 22 -12.25 -3.28 7.22
C GLU A 22 -11.07 -2.35 7.55
N GLU A 23 -10.45 -1.75 6.54
CA GLU A 23 -9.31 -0.85 6.73
C GLU A 23 -9.66 0.40 7.53
N LEU A 24 -10.93 0.82 7.51
CA LEU A 24 -11.42 1.97 8.28
C LEU A 24 -11.24 1.78 9.80
N TYR A 25 -11.18 0.55 10.26
CA TYR A 25 -11.07 0.21 11.69
C TYR A 25 -9.62 0.10 12.18
N PHE A 26 -8.62 0.07 11.30
CA PHE A 26 -7.22 0.01 11.70
C PHE A 26 -6.70 1.39 12.11
N HIS A 27 -5.86 1.42 13.13
CA HIS A 27 -5.10 2.61 13.49
C HIS A 27 -3.95 2.84 12.51
N ILE A 28 -3.44 1.76 11.93
CA ILE A 28 -2.44 1.74 10.86
C ILE A 28 -2.98 0.79 9.80
N PRO A 29 -3.77 1.30 8.83
CA PRO A 29 -4.26 0.50 7.73
C PRO A 29 -3.10 -0.04 6.89
N GLY A 30 -3.28 -1.20 6.28
CA GLY A 30 -2.23 -1.81 5.49
C GLY A 30 -2.72 -2.85 4.50
N GLN A 31 -1.77 -3.35 3.71
CA GLN A 31 -1.97 -4.41 2.74
C GLN A 31 -0.82 -5.43 2.78
N ASP A 32 -1.10 -6.64 2.34
CA ASP A 32 -0.13 -7.68 2.01
C ASP A 32 -0.05 -7.80 0.48
N LEU A 33 0.89 -7.09 -0.11
CA LEU A 33 0.94 -6.96 -1.55
C LEU A 33 2.09 -7.77 -2.16
N ILE A 34 1.75 -8.71 -2.99
CA ILE A 34 2.70 -9.55 -3.71
C ILE A 34 3.17 -8.84 -4.98
N MET A 35 4.46 -8.50 -5.07
CA MET A 35 5.04 -7.74 -6.18
C MET A 35 4.66 -8.30 -7.57
N ARG A 36 4.69 -9.61 -7.75
CA ARG A 36 4.37 -10.22 -9.06
C ARG A 36 2.93 -9.97 -9.52
N ARG A 37 2.00 -9.69 -8.59
CA ARG A 37 0.60 -9.40 -8.90
C ARG A 37 0.38 -7.95 -9.32
N VAL A 38 1.34 -7.08 -9.12
CA VAL A 38 1.26 -5.69 -9.60
C VAL A 38 1.81 -5.52 -11.02
N ALA A 39 2.19 -6.62 -11.65
CA ALA A 39 2.68 -6.65 -13.03
C ALA A 39 3.81 -5.62 -13.29
N PRO A 40 5.02 -5.80 -12.70
CA PRO A 40 6.13 -4.86 -12.85
C PRO A 40 6.52 -4.61 -14.31
N GLU A 41 6.32 -5.61 -15.17
CA GLU A 41 6.63 -5.56 -16.60
C GLU A 41 5.77 -4.53 -17.37
N THR A 42 4.60 -4.19 -16.83
CA THR A 42 3.69 -3.17 -17.36
C THR A 42 3.70 -1.87 -16.53
N GLY A 43 4.75 -1.66 -15.72
CA GLY A 43 4.90 -0.47 -14.89
C GLY A 43 4.10 -0.50 -13.58
N GLY A 44 3.47 -1.63 -13.25
CA GLY A 44 2.66 -1.77 -12.04
C GLY A 44 1.34 -0.99 -12.09
N LEU A 45 0.76 -0.85 -13.28
CA LEU A 45 -0.52 -0.14 -13.48
C LEU A 45 -1.67 -1.09 -13.82
N MET A 46 -1.36 -2.35 -14.05
CA MET A 46 -2.34 -3.36 -14.43
C MET A 46 -2.73 -4.20 -13.23
N GLU A 47 -3.88 -4.85 -13.33
CA GLU A 47 -4.46 -5.73 -12.31
C GLU A 47 -4.96 -4.98 -11.07
N PHE A 48 -5.93 -5.58 -10.39
CA PHE A 48 -6.53 -5.01 -9.18
C PHE A 48 -5.49 -4.77 -8.07
N ASP A 49 -4.53 -5.68 -7.92
CA ASP A 49 -3.48 -5.54 -6.90
C ASP A 49 -2.66 -4.25 -7.04
N SER A 50 -2.66 -3.63 -8.24
CA SER A 50 -1.92 -2.38 -8.47
C SER A 50 -2.44 -1.18 -7.69
N VAL A 51 -3.67 -1.22 -7.19
CA VAL A 51 -4.30 -0.10 -6.48
C VAL A 51 -4.31 -0.27 -4.96
N GLN A 52 -4.12 -1.48 -4.44
CA GLN A 52 -4.28 -1.81 -3.02
C GLN A 52 -3.42 -0.96 -2.09
N ALA A 53 -2.13 -0.81 -2.40
CA ALA A 53 -1.23 0.00 -1.56
C ALA A 53 -1.67 1.46 -1.46
N LYS A 54 -2.22 2.01 -2.55
CA LYS A 54 -2.77 3.36 -2.56
C LYS A 54 -4.07 3.45 -1.78
N LEU A 55 -4.92 2.45 -1.86
CA LEU A 55 -6.16 2.40 -1.07
C LEU A 55 -5.88 2.56 0.42
N SER A 56 -5.02 1.74 1.00
CA SER A 56 -4.65 1.84 2.41
C SER A 56 -4.02 3.19 2.77
N ALA A 57 -3.18 3.73 1.88
CA ALA A 57 -2.57 5.04 2.10
C ALA A 57 -3.61 6.17 2.10
N ASP A 58 -4.57 6.12 1.17
CA ASP A 58 -5.60 7.15 1.05
C ASP A 58 -6.63 7.06 2.17
N ILE A 59 -6.99 5.83 2.60
CA ILE A 59 -7.80 5.62 3.80
C ILE A 59 -7.11 6.21 5.03
N ALA A 60 -5.82 5.93 5.22
CA ALA A 60 -5.05 6.52 6.31
C ALA A 60 -5.12 8.06 6.29
N ARG A 61 -5.00 8.68 5.10
CA ARG A 61 -5.11 10.12 4.92
C ARG A 61 -6.49 10.66 5.32
N HIS A 62 -7.57 10.03 4.81
CA HIS A 62 -8.95 10.46 5.10
C HIS A 62 -9.37 10.21 6.54
N LEU A 63 -8.69 9.33 7.26
CA LEU A 63 -8.91 9.12 8.70
C LEU A 63 -7.94 9.92 9.58
N GLY A 64 -7.08 10.76 9.00
CA GLY A 64 -6.05 11.48 9.73
C GLY A 64 -5.02 10.56 10.41
N ARG A 65 -4.83 9.35 9.89
CA ARG A 65 -3.84 8.39 10.41
C ARG A 65 -2.46 8.76 9.90
N ARG A 66 -1.50 8.77 10.81
CA ARG A 66 -0.12 9.14 10.48
C ARG A 66 0.63 8.08 9.69
N ARG A 67 0.22 6.81 9.85
CA ARG A 67 0.90 5.65 9.26
C ARG A 67 -0.07 4.80 8.45
N ASN A 68 0.47 4.26 7.37
CA ASN A 68 -0.08 3.14 6.65
C ASN A 68 1.04 2.14 6.37
N ALA A 69 0.72 0.85 6.36
CA ALA A 69 1.70 -0.21 6.25
C ALA A 69 1.52 -1.02 4.97
N ASN A 70 2.60 -1.67 4.55
CA ASN A 70 2.51 -2.72 3.56
C ASN A 70 3.44 -3.86 3.96
N GLU A 71 2.90 -5.06 4.06
CA GLU A 71 3.69 -6.29 4.08
C GLU A 71 4.26 -6.48 2.68
N CYS A 72 5.57 -6.62 2.58
CA CYS A 72 6.25 -6.62 1.29
C CYS A 72 7.28 -7.74 1.20
N PHE A 73 7.62 -8.12 -0.03
CA PHE A 73 8.58 -9.15 -0.40
C PHE A 73 8.09 -10.60 -0.29
N GLY A 74 6.95 -10.87 0.36
CA GLY A 74 6.37 -12.22 0.36
C GLY A 74 6.08 -12.69 -1.07
N VAL A 75 6.51 -13.91 -1.41
CA VAL A 75 6.31 -14.53 -2.74
C VAL A 75 6.81 -13.66 -3.91
N CYS A 76 7.75 -12.77 -3.66
CA CYS A 76 8.34 -11.89 -4.67
C CYS A 76 9.53 -12.57 -5.34
N TYR A 77 9.26 -13.36 -6.37
CA TYR A 77 10.27 -14.04 -7.17
C TYR A 77 9.95 -13.99 -8.66
N ARG A 78 10.99 -13.90 -9.48
CA ARG A 78 10.86 -13.88 -10.94
C ARG A 78 10.76 -15.27 -11.54
N ASN A 79 10.03 -15.39 -12.65
CA ASN A 79 9.97 -16.60 -13.46
C ASN A 79 9.59 -17.85 -12.65
N GLN A 80 8.81 -17.68 -11.57
CA GLN A 80 8.41 -18.77 -10.67
C GLN A 80 9.59 -19.53 -10.04
N ILE A 81 10.76 -18.89 -9.98
CA ILE A 81 11.93 -19.45 -9.32
C ILE A 81 11.97 -18.95 -7.89
N PRO A 82 11.70 -19.81 -6.90
CA PRO A 82 11.78 -19.44 -5.49
C PRO A 82 13.16 -18.83 -5.17
N TRP A 83 13.20 -17.83 -4.29
CA TRP A 83 14.41 -17.10 -3.89
C TRP A 83 15.02 -16.17 -4.94
N TYR A 84 14.43 -16.09 -6.13
CA TYR A 84 14.94 -15.24 -7.21
C TYR A 84 14.31 -13.84 -7.15
N MET A 85 14.77 -13.03 -6.20
CA MET A 85 14.48 -11.60 -6.13
C MET A 85 15.81 -10.84 -6.12
N THR A 86 16.01 -9.97 -7.10
CA THR A 86 17.23 -9.18 -7.21
C THR A 86 17.14 -7.88 -6.40
N ALA A 87 18.29 -7.25 -6.19
CA ALA A 87 18.36 -5.91 -5.59
C ALA A 87 17.56 -4.86 -6.40
N GLY A 88 17.55 -4.99 -7.73
CA GLY A 88 16.76 -4.15 -8.62
C GLY A 88 15.25 -4.32 -8.40
N ASP A 89 14.79 -5.56 -8.25
CA ASP A 89 13.40 -5.87 -7.96
C ASP A 89 12.97 -5.28 -6.61
N MET A 90 13.80 -5.47 -5.58
CA MET A 90 13.55 -4.91 -4.25
C MET A 90 13.43 -3.39 -4.30
N LYS A 91 14.36 -2.73 -4.98
CA LYS A 91 14.35 -1.27 -5.09
C LYS A 91 13.11 -0.79 -5.85
N TRP A 92 12.81 -1.38 -7.00
CA TRP A 92 11.64 -1.04 -7.78
C TRP A 92 10.37 -1.15 -6.94
N TYR A 93 10.23 -2.22 -6.19
CA TYR A 93 9.04 -2.48 -5.39
C TYR A 93 8.90 -1.49 -4.22
N ILE A 94 10.00 -1.18 -3.54
CA ILE A 94 10.01 -0.17 -2.47
C ILE A 94 9.61 1.21 -3.02
N ASP A 95 10.15 1.60 -4.18
CA ASP A 95 9.85 2.88 -4.82
C ASP A 95 8.38 2.92 -5.25
N TRP A 96 7.90 1.84 -5.85
CA TRP A 96 6.52 1.72 -6.30
C TRP A 96 5.53 1.84 -5.12
N LEU A 97 5.80 1.20 -3.99
CA LEU A 97 5.01 1.32 -2.77
C LEU A 97 5.06 2.76 -2.22
N GLY A 98 6.25 3.37 -2.19
CA GLY A 98 6.43 4.75 -1.74
C GLY A 98 5.63 5.75 -2.58
N LEU A 99 5.66 5.61 -3.91
CA LEU A 99 4.87 6.46 -4.81
C LEU A 99 3.36 6.33 -4.59
N ARG A 100 2.89 5.22 -4.05
CA ARG A 100 1.49 5.02 -3.69
C ARG A 100 1.16 5.50 -2.27
N GLY A 101 2.15 6.05 -1.56
CA GLY A 101 1.96 6.66 -0.26
C GLY A 101 2.26 5.74 0.92
N VAL A 102 2.81 4.55 0.69
CA VAL A 102 3.24 3.66 1.78
C VAL A 102 4.36 4.32 2.57
N ASN A 103 4.22 4.36 3.89
CA ASN A 103 5.19 4.97 4.78
C ASN A 103 5.64 4.07 5.94
N LEU A 104 5.22 2.80 5.94
CA LEU A 104 5.69 1.77 6.87
C LEU A 104 5.83 0.44 6.12
N TYR A 105 7.06 0.00 5.93
CA TYR A 105 7.37 -1.25 5.24
C TYR A 105 7.54 -2.36 6.28
N VAL A 106 6.83 -3.48 6.08
CA VAL A 106 6.91 -4.68 6.90
C VAL A 106 7.43 -5.82 6.02
N PRO A 107 8.75 -6.02 5.96
CA PRO A 107 9.32 -7.06 5.10
C PRO A 107 8.93 -8.46 5.56
N HIS A 108 8.33 -9.25 4.70
CA HIS A 108 8.12 -10.68 4.86
C HIS A 108 9.34 -11.42 4.31
N ALA A 109 10.04 -12.31 5.08
CA ALA A 109 10.05 -12.33 6.50
C ALA A 109 11.43 -12.84 6.99
N PHE A 110 11.65 -12.85 8.27
CA PHE A 110 12.80 -13.50 8.88
C PHE A 110 12.41 -14.93 9.27
N TYR A 111 12.88 -15.93 8.56
CA TYR A 111 12.52 -17.32 8.82
C TYR A 111 13.39 -17.90 9.92
N TYR A 112 12.74 -18.61 10.83
CA TYR A 112 13.44 -19.39 11.84
C TYR A 112 14.33 -20.48 11.22
N SER A 113 13.85 -21.12 10.16
CA SER A 113 14.56 -22.14 9.39
C SER A 113 14.06 -22.18 7.96
N VAL A 114 14.94 -22.53 7.04
CA VAL A 114 14.62 -22.79 5.62
C VAL A 114 14.88 -24.25 5.26
N GLU A 115 14.98 -25.13 6.24
CA GLU A 115 15.23 -26.56 6.07
C GLU A 115 13.93 -27.38 6.11
N GLY A 116 13.99 -28.56 5.52
CA GLY A 116 12.85 -29.48 5.46
C GLY A 116 11.65 -28.89 4.74
N GLU A 117 10.48 -29.02 5.33
CA GLU A 117 9.21 -28.52 4.76
C GLU A 117 9.19 -26.99 4.60
N ARG A 118 9.97 -26.26 5.43
CA ARG A 118 10.03 -24.79 5.38
C ARG A 118 10.79 -24.24 4.17
N LYS A 119 11.49 -25.08 3.44
CA LYS A 119 12.25 -24.69 2.25
C LYS A 119 11.37 -24.08 1.15
N GLY A 120 10.11 -24.50 1.07
CA GLY A 120 9.13 -24.01 0.10
C GLY A 120 8.21 -22.92 0.63
N GLU A 121 8.37 -22.49 1.89
CA GLU A 121 7.48 -21.53 2.52
C GLU A 121 7.77 -20.10 2.06
N ARG A 122 6.84 -19.52 1.36
CA ARG A 122 6.76 -18.10 0.90
C ARG A 122 8.10 -17.34 0.78
N PRO A 123 9.10 -17.83 0.04
CA PRO A 123 10.36 -17.12 -0.17
C PRO A 123 10.14 -15.78 -0.92
N PRO A 124 11.08 -14.84 -0.82
CA PRO A 124 12.35 -14.98 -0.15
C PRO A 124 12.27 -14.72 1.35
N ASP A 125 13.13 -15.36 2.11
CA ASP A 125 13.51 -14.89 3.44
C ASP A 125 14.37 -13.62 3.29
N VAL A 126 14.01 -12.55 3.98
CA VAL A 126 14.83 -11.33 3.98
C VAL A 126 15.91 -11.34 5.06
N GLY A 127 16.03 -12.46 5.77
CA GLY A 127 16.97 -12.68 6.86
C GLY A 127 18.27 -13.38 6.47
N PRO A 128 18.94 -13.95 7.45
CA PRO A 128 20.29 -14.54 7.31
C PRO A 128 20.41 -15.67 6.30
N ASN A 129 19.31 -16.34 5.98
CA ASN A 129 19.29 -17.44 5.03
C ASN A 129 19.41 -16.99 3.57
N ASN A 130 19.29 -15.69 3.29
CA ASN A 130 19.40 -15.17 1.94
C ASN A 130 20.83 -14.74 1.61
N ILE A 131 21.26 -15.01 0.36
CA ILE A 131 22.62 -14.72 -0.12
C ILE A 131 23.01 -13.23 -0.04
N TRP A 132 22.03 -12.35 -0.17
CA TRP A 132 22.27 -10.90 -0.12
C TRP A 132 22.09 -10.29 1.28
N TRP A 133 21.83 -11.10 2.33
CA TRP A 133 21.65 -10.63 3.71
C TRP A 133 22.72 -9.66 4.19
N ARG A 134 23.98 -9.96 3.90
CA ARG A 134 25.11 -9.08 4.28
C ARG A 134 24.99 -7.65 3.74
N HIS A 135 24.16 -7.44 2.71
CA HIS A 135 23.91 -6.13 2.10
C HIS A 135 22.54 -5.56 2.45
N TYR A 136 21.71 -6.31 3.17
CA TYR A 136 20.31 -5.93 3.45
C TYR A 136 20.18 -4.59 4.17
N ARG A 137 21.17 -4.22 4.99
CA ARG A 137 21.18 -2.90 5.65
C ARG A 137 21.01 -1.74 4.68
N ARG A 138 21.49 -1.85 3.45
CA ARG A 138 21.30 -0.81 2.43
C ARG A 138 19.82 -0.61 2.09
N PHE A 139 19.04 -1.69 2.03
CA PHE A 139 17.61 -1.64 1.80
C PHE A 139 16.86 -1.13 3.03
N SER A 140 17.20 -1.61 4.21
CA SER A 140 16.55 -1.14 5.44
C SER A 140 16.82 0.35 5.70
N ASP A 141 18.03 0.85 5.45
CA ASP A 141 18.34 2.27 5.54
C ASP A 141 17.61 3.09 4.45
N TYR A 142 17.42 2.51 3.27
CA TYR A 142 16.64 3.13 2.19
C TYR A 142 15.15 3.22 2.56
N MET A 143 14.54 2.12 2.97
CA MET A 143 13.14 2.09 3.44
C MET A 143 12.93 3.06 4.60
N LYS A 144 13.85 3.11 5.56
CA LYS A 144 13.80 4.06 6.67
C LYS A 144 13.77 5.51 6.20
N ARG A 145 14.64 5.89 5.26
CA ARG A 145 14.67 7.26 4.71
C ARG A 145 13.41 7.59 3.94
N LEU A 146 12.92 6.65 3.12
CA LEU A 146 11.70 6.83 2.36
C LEU A 146 10.48 6.92 3.29
N SER A 147 10.39 6.05 4.30
CA SER A 147 9.35 6.13 5.34
C SER A 147 9.36 7.48 6.06
N PHE A 148 10.54 8.01 6.39
CA PHE A 148 10.68 9.31 7.02
C PHE A 148 10.19 10.43 6.10
N LEU A 149 10.57 10.40 4.83
CA LEU A 149 10.16 11.39 3.83
C LEU A 149 8.64 11.38 3.61
N MET A 150 8.05 10.20 3.55
CA MET A 150 6.61 10.04 3.28
C MET A 150 5.72 10.26 4.52
N THR A 151 6.29 10.15 5.72
CA THR A 151 5.56 10.38 6.96
C THR A 151 5.33 11.88 7.15
N ASP A 152 4.10 12.23 7.55
CA ASP A 152 3.65 13.62 7.73
C ASP A 152 3.71 14.47 6.42
N SER A 153 3.91 13.82 5.28
CA SER A 153 3.78 14.47 3.98
C SER A 153 2.30 14.60 3.59
N VAL A 154 1.98 15.65 2.87
CA VAL A 154 0.64 15.88 2.31
C VAL A 154 0.76 15.73 0.80
N ASN A 155 -0.06 14.88 0.20
CA ASN A 155 -0.11 14.81 -1.24
C ASN A 155 -0.98 15.95 -1.81
N GLY A 156 -0.66 16.40 -3.01
CA GLY A 156 -1.34 17.49 -3.68
C GLY A 156 -2.53 17.05 -4.54
N ALA A 157 -3.21 15.96 -4.19
CA ALA A 157 -4.33 15.48 -4.99
C ALA A 157 -5.48 16.49 -5.03
N GLU A 158 -5.87 16.87 -6.24
CA GLU A 158 -7.03 17.75 -6.49
C GLU A 158 -8.30 16.98 -6.80
N PHE A 159 -8.18 15.66 -7.03
CA PHE A 159 -9.29 14.79 -7.39
C PHE A 159 -9.37 13.60 -6.42
N ALA A 160 -10.62 13.16 -6.19
CA ALA A 160 -10.88 11.90 -5.53
C ALA A 160 -11.53 10.92 -6.52
N VAL A 161 -11.26 9.64 -6.35
CA VAL A 161 -11.91 8.55 -7.09
C VAL A 161 -12.69 7.73 -6.07
N LEU A 162 -14.00 7.62 -6.28
CA LEU A 162 -14.84 6.82 -5.39
C LEU A 162 -14.46 5.36 -5.48
N CYS A 163 -14.38 4.73 -4.33
CA CYS A 163 -14.30 3.29 -4.18
C CYS A 163 -15.34 2.82 -3.17
N ASP A 164 -15.68 1.55 -3.24
CA ASP A 164 -16.65 0.93 -2.37
C ASP A 164 -16.11 -0.40 -1.88
N ASN A 165 -16.74 -1.00 -0.89
CA ASN A 165 -16.31 -2.31 -0.41
C ASN A 165 -16.28 -3.32 -1.58
N ASN A 166 -15.19 -4.09 -1.66
CA ASN A 166 -14.93 -5.03 -2.75
C ASN A 166 -14.76 -4.41 -4.16
N ARG A 167 -14.78 -3.09 -4.30
CA ARG A 167 -14.65 -2.42 -5.58
C ARG A 167 -13.82 -1.15 -5.54
N ALA A 168 -12.58 -1.25 -6.01
CA ALA A 168 -11.76 -0.10 -6.32
C ALA A 168 -11.50 -0.05 -7.84
N PRO A 169 -11.86 1.06 -8.51
CA PRO A 169 -11.54 1.21 -9.93
C PRO A 169 -10.04 1.13 -10.17
N TYR A 170 -9.61 0.35 -11.15
CA TYR A 170 -8.20 0.27 -11.54
C TYR A 170 -8.00 0.45 -13.05
N GLU A 171 -8.81 -0.17 -13.89
CA GLU A 171 -8.75 0.01 -15.35
C GLU A 171 -9.16 1.43 -15.75
N GLU A 172 -10.24 1.93 -15.17
CA GLU A 172 -10.81 3.23 -15.48
C GLU A 172 -9.90 4.40 -15.10
N ILE A 173 -9.00 4.18 -14.14
CA ILE A 173 -8.13 5.25 -13.62
C ILE A 173 -6.69 5.17 -14.12
N VAL A 174 -6.33 4.17 -14.94
CA VAL A 174 -4.98 4.06 -15.52
C VAL A 174 -4.57 5.36 -16.21
N CYS A 175 -5.50 6.01 -16.90
CA CYS A 175 -5.24 7.28 -17.58
C CYS A 175 -4.78 8.40 -16.63
N LEU A 176 -5.18 8.38 -15.36
CA LEU A 176 -4.69 9.36 -14.38
C LEU A 176 -3.21 9.14 -14.08
N TYR A 177 -2.81 7.88 -13.87
CA TYR A 177 -1.41 7.53 -13.66
C TYR A 177 -0.55 7.85 -14.88
N GLU A 178 -1.00 7.50 -16.08
CA GLU A 178 -0.28 7.73 -17.33
C GLU A 178 -0.06 9.21 -17.62
N ASN A 179 -0.98 10.07 -17.17
CA ASN A 179 -0.88 11.52 -17.32
C ASN A 179 -0.34 12.22 -16.06
N GLN A 180 0.14 11.47 -15.06
CA GLN A 180 0.70 12.01 -13.80
C GLN A 180 -0.30 12.91 -13.05
N ILE A 181 -1.59 12.58 -13.11
CA ILE A 181 -2.64 13.28 -12.39
C ILE A 181 -2.79 12.57 -11.04
N GLU A 182 -2.39 13.24 -9.97
CA GLU A 182 -2.54 12.71 -8.62
C GLU A 182 -3.99 12.73 -8.18
N PHE A 183 -4.42 11.68 -7.51
CA PHE A 183 -5.76 11.52 -6.96
C PHE A 183 -5.70 10.75 -5.64
N ASN A 184 -6.78 10.79 -4.87
CA ASN A 184 -6.95 9.90 -3.73
C ASN A 184 -8.20 9.02 -3.92
N TYR A 185 -8.10 7.75 -3.57
CA TYR A 185 -9.29 6.91 -3.41
C TYR A 185 -10.10 7.39 -2.20
N LEU A 186 -11.39 7.57 -2.39
CA LEU A 186 -12.32 7.99 -1.35
C LEU A 186 -13.37 6.90 -1.17
N PRO A 187 -13.33 6.15 -0.06
CA PRO A 187 -14.39 5.19 0.26
C PRO A 187 -15.75 5.87 0.35
N ALA A 188 -16.75 5.29 -0.30
CA ALA A 188 -18.12 5.82 -0.32
C ALA A 188 -18.68 6.00 1.11
N ALA A 189 -18.30 5.11 2.04
CA ALA A 189 -18.68 5.21 3.45
C ALA A 189 -18.21 6.50 4.14
N LEU A 190 -17.16 7.15 3.63
CA LEU A 190 -16.65 8.41 4.19
C LEU A 190 -17.27 9.67 3.57
N LEU A 191 -18.09 9.52 2.52
CA LEU A 191 -18.75 10.68 1.90
C LEU A 191 -19.73 11.40 2.85
N GLU A 192 -20.29 10.70 3.81
CA GLU A 192 -21.19 11.30 4.81
C GLU A 192 -20.46 12.29 5.72
N GLU A 193 -19.13 12.15 5.87
CA GLU A 193 -18.28 13.06 6.63
C GLU A 193 -17.80 14.25 5.81
N ALA A 194 -17.98 14.22 4.50
CA ALA A 194 -17.55 15.27 3.60
C ALA A 194 -18.50 16.48 3.62
N VAL A 195 -17.94 17.66 3.51
CA VAL A 195 -18.71 18.90 3.36
C VAL A 195 -18.36 19.58 2.04
N VAL A 196 -19.35 20.22 1.42
CA VAL A 196 -19.09 21.05 0.24
C VAL A 196 -18.86 22.50 0.68
N GLN A 197 -17.68 23.00 0.41
CA GLN A 197 -17.30 24.38 0.71
C GLN A 197 -16.56 24.98 -0.49
N ASP A 198 -16.95 26.17 -0.89
CA ASP A 198 -16.35 26.92 -2.02
C ASP A 198 -16.26 26.09 -3.33
N GLY A 199 -17.29 25.27 -3.60
CA GLY A 199 -17.33 24.39 -4.77
C GLY A 199 -16.38 23.19 -4.72
N ARG A 200 -15.84 22.86 -3.56
CA ARG A 200 -14.95 21.72 -3.33
C ARG A 200 -15.56 20.73 -2.34
N VAL A 201 -15.25 19.46 -2.53
CA VAL A 201 -15.59 18.40 -1.55
C VAL A 201 -14.45 18.31 -0.55
N CYS A 202 -14.75 18.68 0.69
CA CYS A 202 -13.76 18.78 1.76
C CYS A 202 -13.94 17.65 2.75
N ILE A 203 -12.85 16.93 3.03
CA ILE A 203 -12.78 15.86 4.03
C ILE A 203 -11.37 15.79 4.62
N GLN A 204 -11.26 15.75 5.95
CA GLN A 204 -10.00 15.58 6.69
C GLN A 204 -8.83 16.45 6.19
N GLY A 205 -9.12 17.70 5.85
CA GLY A 205 -8.14 18.66 5.36
C GLY A 205 -7.83 18.59 3.85
N TYR A 206 -8.39 17.64 3.14
CA TYR A 206 -8.37 17.62 1.67
C TYR A 206 -9.54 18.42 1.11
N ALA A 207 -9.33 19.10 -0.02
CA ALA A 207 -10.34 19.92 -0.69
C ALA A 207 -10.33 19.61 -2.19
N TYR A 208 -11.10 18.59 -2.57
CA TYR A 208 -11.14 18.07 -3.94
C TYR A 208 -11.95 18.97 -4.86
N ARG A 209 -11.39 19.26 -6.04
CA ARG A 209 -12.07 19.99 -7.13
C ARG A 209 -13.11 19.13 -7.84
N GLY A 210 -12.93 17.82 -7.79
CA GLY A 210 -13.82 16.86 -8.41
C GLY A 210 -13.72 15.48 -7.75
N VAL A 211 -14.85 14.78 -7.78
CA VAL A 211 -14.94 13.39 -7.35
C VAL A 211 -15.40 12.58 -8.55
N LEU A 212 -14.56 11.63 -8.96
CA LEU A 212 -14.86 10.73 -10.07
C LEU A 212 -15.64 9.53 -9.51
N ASN A 213 -16.85 9.35 -10.02
CA ASN A 213 -17.64 8.15 -9.77
C ASN A 213 -17.66 7.30 -11.03
N VAL A 214 -16.96 6.18 -10.98
CA VAL A 214 -16.89 5.16 -12.05
C VAL A 214 -17.38 3.81 -11.55
N LEU A 215 -18.11 3.81 -10.45
CA LEU A 215 -18.66 2.58 -9.87
C LEU A 215 -19.89 2.07 -10.61
N GLY A 216 -20.55 2.89 -11.45
CA GLY A 216 -21.68 2.54 -12.29
C GLY A 216 -23.01 2.74 -11.59
#